data_ce772a344628a8b17f7dcf903dfab6d6
#
_entry.id   ce772a344628a8b17f7dcf903dfab6d6
#
_cell.length_a   1.000
_cell.length_b   1.000
_cell.length_c   1.000
_cell.angle_alpha   90.00
_cell.angle_beta   90.00
_cell.angle_gamma   90.00
#
_symmetry.space_group_name_H-M   'P 1'
#
loop_
_entity.id
_entity.type
_entity.pdbx_description
1 polymer ?
#
loop_
_entity_poly.entity_id
_entity_poly.type
_entity_poly.pdbx_seq_one_letter_code
_entity_poly.pdbx_strand_id
1 'polypeptide(L)'
;MILEKINKPNDIKQLSPIEYNQLADEIRRFLIEKISKTGGHLASNLGVVELTMALHLAFNLPQDKLIWDVGHQSYTHKILTGRKNQFDQLRKFGGMSGFPKRNESHFDAFDTGHSSTSISAGLGLVKARDLKNEHYSVVSVIGDGALTGGMAYEALNNASSLKTNFIIVLNDNTMSIAKNVGGVPHMLSNIRSSDSYYDLKENVTNTLYKLP
;
A
#
# COMPACT_ATOMS: atom_id res chain seq x y z
N MET A 1 -1.12 -18.41 -17.49
CA MET A 1 -0.54 -17.62 -16.39
C MET A 1 -1.65 -17.18 -15.44
N ILE A 2 -1.37 -17.09 -14.13
CA ILE A 2 -2.38 -16.63 -13.14
C ILE A 2 -2.72 -15.16 -13.35
N LEU A 3 -1.73 -14.33 -13.70
CA LEU A 3 -1.92 -12.91 -13.99
C LEU A 3 -2.93 -12.66 -15.13
N GLU A 4 -3.10 -13.59 -16.04
CA GLU A 4 -4.11 -13.49 -17.12
C GLU A 4 -5.54 -13.58 -16.59
N LYS A 5 -5.76 -14.21 -15.44
CA LYS A 5 -7.05 -14.27 -14.75
C LYS A 5 -7.42 -12.94 -14.09
N ILE A 6 -6.45 -12.02 -13.89
CA ILE A 6 -6.65 -10.72 -13.27
C ILE A 6 -6.97 -9.68 -14.35
N ASN A 7 -8.24 -9.40 -14.59
CA ASN A 7 -8.72 -8.48 -15.64
C ASN A 7 -9.65 -7.38 -15.10
N LYS A 8 -10.26 -7.62 -13.96
CA LYS A 8 -11.15 -6.65 -13.29
C LYS A 8 -10.92 -6.65 -11.77
N PRO A 9 -11.40 -5.63 -11.07
CA PRO A 9 -11.30 -5.58 -9.62
C PRO A 9 -11.90 -6.82 -8.95
N ASN A 10 -11.28 -7.24 -7.86
CA ASN A 10 -11.65 -8.42 -7.06
C ASN A 10 -11.42 -9.79 -7.71
N ASP A 11 -10.88 -9.89 -8.93
CA ASP A 11 -10.54 -11.20 -9.53
C ASP A 11 -9.55 -11.98 -8.63
N ILE A 12 -8.66 -11.30 -7.92
CA ILE A 12 -7.74 -11.93 -6.96
C ILE A 12 -8.47 -12.75 -5.89
N LYS A 13 -9.69 -12.36 -5.50
CA LYS A 13 -10.50 -13.08 -4.50
C LYS A 13 -11.07 -14.41 -5.02
N GLN A 14 -10.98 -14.65 -6.32
CA GLN A 14 -11.40 -15.92 -6.96
C GLN A 14 -10.26 -16.95 -7.03
N LEU A 15 -9.05 -16.56 -6.67
CA LEU A 15 -7.89 -17.45 -6.70
C LEU A 15 -7.80 -18.27 -5.43
N SER A 16 -7.24 -19.46 -5.56
CA SER A 16 -6.87 -20.29 -4.41
C SER A 16 -5.59 -19.78 -3.74
N PRO A 17 -5.38 -20.06 -2.44
CA PRO A 17 -4.16 -19.68 -1.74
C PRO A 17 -2.87 -20.17 -2.40
N ILE A 18 -2.88 -21.32 -3.06
CA ILE A 18 -1.72 -21.89 -3.78
C ILE A 18 -1.31 -21.00 -4.96
N GLU A 19 -2.28 -20.30 -5.58
CA GLU A 19 -2.03 -19.44 -6.73
C GLU A 19 -1.43 -18.08 -6.35
N TYR A 20 -1.47 -17.67 -5.07
CA TYR A 20 -1.00 -16.34 -4.67
C TYR A 20 0.51 -16.16 -4.89
N ASN A 21 1.34 -17.15 -4.52
CA ASN A 21 2.78 -17.05 -4.72
C ASN A 21 3.13 -16.95 -6.22
N GLN A 22 2.46 -17.76 -7.04
CA GLN A 22 2.66 -17.69 -8.48
C GLN A 22 2.21 -16.34 -9.06
N LEU A 23 1.08 -15.80 -8.60
CA LEU A 23 0.62 -14.47 -9.02
C LEU A 23 1.63 -13.38 -8.64
N ALA A 24 2.18 -13.43 -7.43
CA ALA A 24 3.19 -12.46 -6.98
C ALA A 24 4.42 -12.48 -7.89
N ASP A 25 4.92 -13.65 -8.25
CA ASP A 25 6.06 -13.80 -9.18
C ASP A 25 5.74 -13.31 -10.60
N GLU A 26 4.54 -13.57 -11.08
CA GLU A 26 4.10 -13.12 -12.39
C GLU A 26 3.91 -11.59 -12.43
N ILE A 27 3.38 -10.98 -11.36
CA ILE A 27 3.29 -9.52 -11.21
C ILE A 27 4.69 -8.91 -11.23
N ARG A 28 5.67 -9.46 -10.49
CA ARG A 28 7.06 -8.95 -10.50
C ARG A 28 7.68 -8.97 -11.89
N ARG A 29 7.54 -10.09 -12.60
CA ARG A 29 8.05 -10.21 -13.98
C ARG A 29 7.39 -9.20 -14.91
N PHE A 30 6.08 -9.05 -14.82
CA PHE A 30 5.34 -8.06 -15.58
C PHE A 30 5.80 -6.63 -15.28
N LEU A 31 5.98 -6.27 -14.01
CA LEU A 31 6.47 -4.94 -13.62
C LEU A 31 7.88 -4.68 -14.13
N ILE A 32 8.79 -5.65 -14.02
CA ILE A 32 10.16 -5.52 -14.55
C ILE A 32 10.12 -5.29 -16.07
N GLU A 33 9.35 -6.09 -16.80
CA GLU A 33 9.22 -5.95 -18.26
C GLU A 33 8.63 -4.59 -18.67
N LYS A 34 7.56 -4.14 -18.03
CA LYS A 34 6.87 -2.90 -18.41
C LYS A 34 7.66 -1.66 -18.00
N ILE A 35 8.15 -1.63 -16.76
CA ILE A 35 8.86 -0.45 -16.24
C ILE A 35 10.23 -0.28 -16.93
N SER A 36 10.89 -1.36 -17.36
CA SER A 36 12.13 -1.24 -18.16
C SER A 36 11.92 -0.47 -19.47
N LYS A 37 10.70 -0.46 -20.02
CA LYS A 37 10.35 0.23 -21.27
C LYS A 37 9.76 1.62 -21.03
N THR A 38 8.94 1.78 -20.01
CA THR A 38 8.19 3.03 -19.74
C THR A 38 8.89 3.96 -18.75
N GLY A 39 9.83 3.43 -17.98
CA GLY A 39 10.34 4.08 -16.77
C GLY A 39 9.33 4.03 -15.63
N GLY A 40 9.79 4.32 -14.41
CA GLY A 40 8.95 4.31 -13.20
C GLY A 40 9.70 3.86 -11.96
N HIS A 41 8.96 3.68 -10.87
CA HIS A 41 9.50 3.32 -9.56
C HIS A 41 9.51 1.79 -9.40
N LEU A 42 10.57 1.11 -9.87
CA LEU A 42 10.60 -0.36 -9.88
C LEU A 42 10.76 -0.94 -8.47
N ALA A 43 11.81 -0.57 -7.74
CA ALA A 43 12.17 -1.19 -6.47
C ALA A 43 11.03 -1.09 -5.42
N SER A 44 10.43 0.10 -5.30
CA SER A 44 9.32 0.34 -4.36
C SER A 44 8.08 -0.48 -4.68
N ASN A 45 7.84 -0.80 -5.96
CA ASN A 45 6.72 -1.65 -6.37
C ASN A 45 7.01 -3.13 -6.14
N LEU A 46 8.22 -3.60 -6.41
CA LEU A 46 8.60 -5.00 -6.17
C LEU A 46 8.52 -5.38 -4.68
N GLY A 47 8.82 -4.42 -3.79
CA GLY A 47 8.80 -4.63 -2.33
C GLY A 47 7.41 -4.69 -1.69
N VAL A 48 6.34 -4.35 -2.42
CA VAL A 48 4.98 -4.29 -1.86
C VAL A 48 3.97 -5.17 -2.62
N VAL A 49 4.42 -6.11 -3.42
CA VAL A 49 3.52 -6.98 -4.20
C VAL A 49 2.60 -7.76 -3.28
N GLU A 50 3.15 -8.54 -2.34
CA GLU A 50 2.38 -9.35 -1.40
C GLU A 50 1.55 -8.49 -0.44
N LEU A 51 2.10 -7.38 0.04
CA LEU A 51 1.35 -6.43 0.86
C LEU A 51 0.10 -5.93 0.12
N THR A 52 0.26 -5.54 -1.15
CA THR A 52 -0.85 -5.05 -1.97
C THR A 52 -1.88 -6.15 -2.21
N MET A 53 -1.43 -7.37 -2.54
CA MET A 53 -2.31 -8.52 -2.71
C MET A 53 -3.10 -8.82 -1.43
N ALA A 54 -2.43 -8.83 -0.28
CA ALA A 54 -3.06 -9.08 1.03
C ALA A 54 -4.12 -8.01 1.36
N LEU A 55 -3.85 -6.73 1.08
CA LEU A 55 -4.81 -5.65 1.26
C LEU A 55 -6.05 -5.83 0.36
N HIS A 56 -5.86 -6.24 -0.90
CA HIS A 56 -6.98 -6.52 -1.82
C HIS A 56 -7.79 -7.76 -1.44
N LEU A 57 -7.17 -8.72 -0.75
CA LEU A 57 -7.88 -9.90 -0.22
C LEU A 57 -8.66 -9.57 1.05
N ALA A 58 -8.07 -8.77 1.95
CA ALA A 58 -8.65 -8.45 3.25
C ALA A 58 -9.77 -7.41 3.20
N PHE A 59 -9.70 -6.45 2.26
CA PHE A 59 -10.63 -5.32 2.19
C PHE A 59 -11.53 -5.38 0.95
N ASN A 60 -12.72 -4.75 1.06
CA ASN A 60 -13.70 -4.69 0.00
C ASN A 60 -13.61 -3.33 -0.73
N LEU A 61 -12.62 -3.21 -1.61
CA LEU A 61 -12.45 -2.00 -2.42
C LEU A 61 -13.52 -1.95 -3.54
N PRO A 62 -14.04 -0.78 -3.88
CA PRO A 62 -13.72 0.57 -3.41
C PRO A 62 -14.55 1.04 -2.21
N GLN A 63 -15.38 0.17 -1.60
CA GLN A 63 -16.15 0.54 -0.42
C GLN A 63 -15.21 0.91 0.72
N ASP A 64 -14.31 0.01 1.10
CA ASP A 64 -13.17 0.32 1.94
C ASP A 64 -12.20 1.26 1.21
N LYS A 65 -11.52 2.13 1.94
CA LYS A 65 -10.65 3.15 1.36
C LYS A 65 -9.18 2.80 1.58
N LEU A 66 -8.44 2.62 0.50
CA LEU A 66 -7.01 2.37 0.51
C LEU A 66 -6.27 3.60 -0.03
N ILE A 67 -5.42 4.18 0.81
CA ILE A 67 -4.64 5.38 0.48
C ILE A 67 -3.16 5.03 0.50
N TRP A 68 -2.51 5.23 -0.61
CA TRP A 68 -1.06 5.06 -0.75
C TRP A 68 -0.35 6.37 -0.46
N ASP A 69 0.53 6.40 0.53
CA ASP A 69 1.39 7.57 0.73
C ASP A 69 2.35 7.71 -0.45
N VAL A 70 2.53 8.94 -0.92
CA VAL A 70 3.22 9.21 -2.18
C VAL A 70 2.54 8.53 -3.37
N GLY A 71 2.29 7.22 -3.32
CA GLY A 71 1.61 6.45 -4.34
C GLY A 71 2.51 5.91 -5.45
N HIS A 72 3.83 6.14 -5.37
CA HIS A 72 4.81 5.62 -6.32
C HIS A 72 4.93 4.08 -6.31
N GLN A 73 4.44 3.42 -5.25
CA GLN A 73 4.41 1.98 -5.05
C GLN A 73 3.05 1.34 -5.39
N SER A 74 2.16 2.04 -6.10
CA SER A 74 0.77 1.61 -6.35
C SER A 74 0.56 0.78 -7.62
N TYR A 75 1.62 0.31 -8.29
CA TYR A 75 1.46 -0.33 -9.60
C TYR A 75 0.76 -1.69 -9.50
N THR A 76 1.05 -2.48 -8.48
CA THR A 76 0.32 -3.72 -8.20
C THR A 76 -1.18 -3.43 -7.93
N HIS A 77 -1.49 -2.35 -7.20
CA HIS A 77 -2.88 -1.91 -7.01
C HIS A 77 -3.55 -1.58 -8.35
N LYS A 78 -2.86 -0.90 -9.28
CA LYS A 78 -3.38 -0.63 -10.62
C LYS A 78 -3.63 -1.91 -11.41
N ILE A 79 -2.75 -2.91 -11.33
CA ILE A 79 -2.93 -4.22 -11.95
C ILE A 79 -4.20 -4.89 -11.40
N LEU A 80 -4.32 -4.98 -10.08
CA LEU A 80 -5.43 -5.66 -9.40
C LEU A 80 -6.78 -4.94 -9.53
N THR A 81 -6.76 -3.68 -9.96
CA THR A 81 -7.96 -2.88 -10.25
C THR A 81 -8.30 -2.78 -11.75
N GLY A 82 -7.75 -3.69 -12.57
CA GLY A 82 -8.15 -3.86 -13.97
C GLY A 82 -7.40 -2.95 -14.97
N ARG A 83 -6.32 -2.29 -14.56
CA ARG A 83 -5.54 -1.37 -15.42
C ARG A 83 -4.28 -2.02 -16.02
N LYS A 84 -4.12 -3.33 -15.91
CA LYS A 84 -2.97 -4.09 -16.42
C LYS A 84 -2.63 -3.74 -17.88
N ASN A 85 -3.62 -3.65 -18.74
CA ASN A 85 -3.44 -3.41 -20.18
C ASN A 85 -3.00 -1.97 -20.52
N GLN A 86 -3.00 -1.05 -19.56
CA GLN A 86 -2.60 0.35 -19.77
C GLN A 86 -1.12 0.60 -19.45
N PHE A 87 -0.38 -0.41 -19.00
CA PHE A 87 1.00 -0.24 -18.57
C PHE A 87 1.97 0.22 -19.67
N ASP A 88 1.68 -0.06 -20.94
CA ASP A 88 2.47 0.46 -22.06
C ASP A 88 2.36 1.99 -22.22
N GLN A 89 1.36 2.59 -21.59
CA GLN A 89 1.16 4.05 -21.53
C GLN A 89 1.45 4.63 -20.14
N LEU A 90 2.05 3.85 -19.24
CA LEU A 90 2.41 4.32 -17.89
C LEU A 90 3.34 5.54 -17.98
N ARG A 91 2.97 6.64 -17.28
CA ARG A 91 3.72 7.91 -17.23
C ARG A 91 3.88 8.65 -18.55
N LYS A 92 3.18 8.25 -19.61
CA LYS A 92 3.16 9.00 -20.87
C LYS A 92 2.05 10.06 -20.84
N PHE A 93 2.19 11.09 -21.65
CA PHE A 93 1.16 12.13 -21.81
C PHE A 93 -0.16 11.49 -22.30
N GLY A 94 -1.25 11.80 -21.64
CA GLY A 94 -2.56 11.19 -21.92
C GLY A 94 -2.70 9.73 -21.53
N GLY A 95 -1.65 9.10 -20.97
CA GLY A 95 -1.66 7.73 -20.50
C GLY A 95 -1.90 7.60 -19.00
N MET A 96 -1.66 6.39 -18.47
CA MET A 96 -1.84 6.07 -17.05
C MET A 96 -0.80 6.78 -16.19
N SER A 97 -1.24 7.43 -15.11
CA SER A 97 -0.36 8.09 -14.13
C SER A 97 0.52 7.08 -13.38
N GLY A 98 1.72 7.52 -13.00
CA GLY A 98 2.58 6.77 -12.07
C GLY A 98 2.16 6.86 -10.61
N PHE A 99 1.02 7.50 -10.32
CA PHE A 99 0.45 7.68 -8.98
C PHE A 99 -1.05 7.39 -9.02
N PRO A 100 -1.69 7.09 -7.86
CA PRO A 100 -3.14 6.99 -7.77
C PRO A 100 -3.82 8.28 -8.23
N LYS A 101 -4.88 8.14 -9.02
CA LYS A 101 -5.68 9.25 -9.54
C LYS A 101 -7.16 8.89 -9.55
N ARG A 102 -7.98 9.68 -8.85
CA ARG A 102 -9.44 9.46 -8.77
C ARG A 102 -10.14 9.56 -10.12
N ASN A 103 -9.57 10.31 -11.04
CA ASN A 103 -10.09 10.39 -12.42
C ASN A 103 -9.71 9.20 -13.30
N GLU A 104 -8.78 8.34 -12.87
CA GLU A 104 -8.45 7.08 -13.56
C GLU A 104 -9.31 5.91 -13.04
N SER A 105 -9.61 5.91 -11.74
CA SER A 105 -10.31 4.78 -11.11
C SER A 105 -10.93 5.17 -9.78
N HIS A 106 -12.16 4.70 -9.52
CA HIS A 106 -12.79 4.88 -8.20
C HIS A 106 -12.11 4.06 -7.10
N PHE A 107 -11.22 3.15 -7.47
CA PHE A 107 -10.38 2.39 -6.51
C PHE A 107 -9.22 3.23 -5.97
N ASP A 108 -8.90 4.35 -6.61
CA ASP A 108 -7.93 5.32 -6.12
C ASP A 108 -8.64 6.32 -5.19
N ALA A 109 -8.62 6.04 -3.88
CA ALA A 109 -9.38 6.80 -2.89
C ALA A 109 -8.92 8.26 -2.75
N PHE A 110 -7.67 8.55 -3.10
CA PHE A 110 -7.08 9.90 -2.98
C PHE A 110 -5.98 10.11 -4.03
N ASP A 111 -5.84 11.34 -4.52
CA ASP A 111 -4.76 11.75 -5.41
C ASP A 111 -3.51 12.03 -4.59
N THR A 112 -2.46 11.25 -4.75
CA THR A 112 -1.24 11.37 -3.95
C THR A 112 -0.03 11.82 -4.75
N GLY A 113 0.99 12.29 -4.05
CA GLY A 113 2.29 12.70 -4.53
C GLY A 113 3.27 12.76 -3.35
N HIS A 114 4.52 13.19 -3.58
CA HIS A 114 5.58 13.23 -2.57
C HIS A 114 5.34 14.31 -1.50
N SER A 115 4.35 14.11 -0.61
CA SER A 115 3.95 15.11 0.39
C SER A 115 3.55 14.49 1.74
N SER A 116 3.74 13.18 1.95
CA SER A 116 3.44 12.47 3.22
C SER A 116 2.00 12.67 3.69
N THR A 117 1.02 12.59 2.78
CA THR A 117 -0.36 13.02 3.01
C THR A 117 -1.33 11.89 3.38
N SER A 118 -0.93 10.62 3.27
CA SER A 118 -1.86 9.49 3.36
C SER A 118 -2.59 9.41 4.69
N ILE A 119 -1.89 9.63 5.81
CA ILE A 119 -2.47 9.55 7.15
C ILE A 119 -3.46 10.70 7.35
N SER A 120 -3.10 11.91 6.92
CA SER A 120 -3.98 13.08 7.02
C SER A 120 -5.25 12.91 6.18
N ALA A 121 -5.12 12.43 4.93
CA ALA A 121 -6.25 12.14 4.05
C ALA A 121 -7.13 11.01 4.62
N GLY A 122 -6.49 9.94 5.14
CA GLY A 122 -7.19 8.84 5.81
C GLY A 122 -7.97 9.29 7.02
N LEU A 123 -7.37 10.14 7.84
CA LEU A 123 -8.03 10.76 9.00
C LEU A 123 -9.29 11.54 8.59
N GLY A 124 -9.20 12.31 7.50
CA GLY A 124 -10.36 13.02 6.93
C GLY A 124 -11.48 12.08 6.50
N LEU A 125 -11.14 10.96 5.82
CA LEU A 125 -12.12 9.94 5.42
C LEU A 125 -12.75 9.24 6.63
N VAL A 126 -11.96 8.92 7.65
CA VAL A 126 -12.46 8.35 8.91
C VAL A 126 -13.46 9.29 9.58
N LYS A 127 -13.12 10.58 9.70
CA LYS A 127 -14.04 11.58 10.26
C LYS A 127 -15.32 11.73 9.44
N ALA A 128 -15.22 11.76 8.11
CA ALA A 128 -16.38 11.84 7.22
C ALA A 128 -17.29 10.60 7.35
N ARG A 129 -16.69 9.39 7.42
CA ARG A 129 -17.40 8.14 7.66
C ARG A 129 -18.18 8.19 8.97
N ASP A 130 -17.51 8.56 10.07
CA ASP A 130 -18.11 8.57 11.39
C ASP A 130 -19.24 9.59 11.50
N LEU A 131 -19.06 10.79 10.93
CA LEU A 131 -20.10 11.84 10.88
C LEU A 131 -21.33 11.40 10.09
N LYS A 132 -21.15 10.57 9.06
CA LYS A 132 -22.24 10.05 8.23
C LYS A 132 -22.83 8.74 8.75
N ASN A 133 -22.30 8.19 9.85
CA ASN A 133 -22.64 6.85 10.35
C ASN A 133 -22.49 5.76 9.28
N GLU A 134 -21.49 5.89 8.40
CA GLU A 134 -21.15 4.88 7.40
C GLU A 134 -20.20 3.82 7.99
N HIS A 135 -20.20 2.62 7.40
CA HIS A 135 -19.41 1.49 7.88
C HIS A 135 -18.50 0.98 6.77
N TYR A 136 -17.25 1.43 6.77
CA TYR A 136 -16.18 0.92 5.91
C TYR A 136 -14.82 1.13 6.58
N SER A 137 -13.84 0.36 6.16
CA SER A 137 -12.47 0.50 6.66
C SER A 137 -11.72 1.59 5.88
N VAL A 138 -10.82 2.27 6.59
CA VAL A 138 -9.87 3.21 5.98
C VAL A 138 -8.46 2.73 6.31
N VAL A 139 -7.66 2.53 5.27
CA VAL A 139 -6.29 2.03 5.37
C VAL A 139 -5.36 3.02 4.70
N SER A 140 -4.38 3.54 5.44
CA SER A 140 -3.28 4.34 4.89
C SER A 140 -1.99 3.53 4.90
N VAL A 141 -1.35 3.39 3.74
CA VAL A 141 -0.05 2.71 3.61
C VAL A 141 1.02 3.76 3.43
N ILE A 142 1.98 3.80 4.34
CA ILE A 142 3.08 4.79 4.35
C ILE A 142 4.42 4.08 4.44
N GLY A 143 5.39 4.53 3.66
CA GLY A 143 6.78 4.07 3.75
C GLY A 143 7.55 4.80 4.86
N ASP A 144 8.62 4.17 5.34
CA ASP A 144 9.52 4.71 6.37
C ASP A 144 10.11 6.08 5.98
N GLY A 145 10.51 6.26 4.72
CA GLY A 145 10.99 7.54 4.21
C GLY A 145 9.91 8.64 4.22
N ALA A 146 8.69 8.32 3.82
CA ALA A 146 7.58 9.26 3.82
C ALA A 146 7.11 9.60 5.26
N LEU A 147 7.28 8.67 6.20
CA LEU A 147 6.97 8.91 7.62
C LEU A 147 7.84 10.01 8.24
N THR A 148 8.96 10.39 7.63
CA THR A 148 9.78 11.53 8.12
C THR A 148 9.16 12.90 7.85
N GLY A 149 8.11 12.97 7.05
CA GLY A 149 7.41 14.22 6.73
C GLY A 149 6.59 14.77 7.90
N GLY A 150 6.66 16.09 8.14
CA GLY A 150 5.96 16.75 9.26
C GLY A 150 4.45 16.53 9.24
N MET A 151 3.83 16.49 8.06
CA MET A 151 2.39 16.24 7.94
C MET A 151 1.98 14.84 8.44
N ALA A 152 2.83 13.83 8.26
CA ALA A 152 2.57 12.49 8.80
C ALA A 152 2.54 12.49 10.32
N TYR A 153 3.48 13.22 10.99
CA TYR A 153 3.49 13.35 12.44
C TYR A 153 2.28 14.11 12.97
N GLU A 154 1.93 15.21 12.33
CA GLU A 154 0.74 15.98 12.70
C GLU A 154 -0.53 15.13 12.61
N ALA A 155 -0.66 14.37 11.53
CA ALA A 155 -1.78 13.46 11.36
C ALA A 155 -1.80 12.33 12.38
N LEU A 156 -0.65 11.72 12.71
CA LEU A 156 -0.53 10.71 13.76
C LEU A 156 -0.89 11.26 15.14
N ASN A 157 -0.44 12.48 15.46
CA ASN A 157 -0.78 13.16 16.69
C ASN A 157 -2.30 13.37 16.82
N ASN A 158 -2.96 13.83 15.74
CA ASN A 158 -4.41 13.96 15.69
C ASN A 158 -5.12 12.60 15.76
N ALA A 159 -4.62 11.57 15.07
CA ALA A 159 -5.20 10.25 15.07
C ALA A 159 -5.15 9.56 16.43
N SER A 160 -4.14 9.86 17.27
CA SER A 160 -3.95 9.25 18.59
C SER A 160 -5.14 9.51 19.54
N SER A 161 -5.86 10.60 19.33
CA SER A 161 -7.05 10.97 20.13
C SER A 161 -8.36 10.33 19.63
N LEU A 162 -8.32 9.65 18.48
CA LEU A 162 -9.50 9.01 17.90
C LEU A 162 -9.80 7.68 18.58
N LYS A 163 -11.10 7.47 18.87
CA LYS A 163 -11.62 6.18 19.35
C LYS A 163 -12.38 5.47 18.21
N THR A 164 -11.82 5.47 17.01
CA THR A 164 -12.47 4.91 15.83
C THR A 164 -11.49 4.05 15.03
N ASN A 165 -12.03 3.19 14.17
CA ASN A 165 -11.23 2.28 13.37
C ASN A 165 -10.52 3.04 12.23
N PHE A 166 -9.20 3.16 12.36
CA PHE A 166 -8.30 3.68 11.34
C PHE A 166 -7.05 2.81 11.29
N ILE A 167 -6.71 2.27 10.14
CA ILE A 167 -5.60 1.36 9.97
C ILE A 167 -4.46 2.10 9.28
N ILE A 168 -3.29 2.12 9.92
CA ILE A 168 -2.06 2.69 9.36
C ILE A 168 -1.06 1.56 9.20
N VAL A 169 -0.65 1.29 7.97
CA VAL A 169 0.34 0.28 7.62
C VAL A 169 1.66 0.98 7.34
N LEU A 170 2.62 0.81 8.24
CA LEU A 170 4.00 1.25 8.01
C LEU A 170 4.75 0.16 7.25
N ASN A 171 5.14 0.47 6.01
CA ASN A 171 5.99 -0.37 5.20
C ASN A 171 7.45 0.09 5.33
N ASP A 172 8.21 -0.60 6.17
CA ASP A 172 9.64 -0.33 6.35
C ASP A 172 10.45 -1.49 5.75
N ASN A 173 11.01 -1.25 4.57
CA ASN A 173 11.89 -2.17 3.87
C ASN A 173 13.35 -1.71 3.85
N THR A 174 13.68 -0.70 4.66
CA THR A 174 15.02 -0.07 4.73
C THR A 174 15.53 0.48 3.39
N MET A 175 14.65 0.62 2.41
CA MET A 175 14.96 1.09 1.06
C MET A 175 14.44 2.52 0.86
N SER A 176 15.25 3.50 1.14
CA SER A 176 15.02 4.90 0.76
C SER A 176 16.13 5.40 -0.18
N ILE A 177 15.86 6.47 -0.92
CA ILE A 177 16.84 7.09 -1.85
C ILE A 177 18.06 7.62 -1.08
N ALA A 178 17.85 8.07 0.17
CA ALA A 178 18.89 8.50 1.09
C ALA A 178 18.61 7.90 2.49
N LYS A 179 19.61 7.91 3.38
CA LYS A 179 19.40 7.49 4.77
C LYS A 179 18.30 8.33 5.40
N ASN A 180 17.36 7.66 6.05
CA ASN A 180 16.32 8.35 6.83
C ASN A 180 16.95 9.16 7.94
N VAL A 181 16.54 10.42 8.08
CA VAL A 181 17.06 11.36 9.07
C VAL A 181 16.01 11.65 10.14
N GLY A 182 16.46 11.97 11.36
CA GLY A 182 15.59 12.35 12.46
C GLY A 182 15.44 11.28 13.55
N GLY A 183 14.82 11.66 14.67
CA GLY A 183 14.72 10.81 15.87
C GLY A 183 13.82 9.59 15.69
N VAL A 184 12.75 9.69 14.90
CA VAL A 184 11.79 8.58 14.71
C VAL A 184 12.39 7.41 13.92
N PRO A 185 13.14 7.59 12.82
CA PRO A 185 13.87 6.50 12.21
C PRO A 185 14.83 5.79 13.17
N HIS A 186 15.52 6.54 14.03
CA HIS A 186 16.36 5.96 15.08
C HIS A 186 15.55 5.16 16.10
N MET A 187 14.42 5.69 16.55
CA MET A 187 13.52 4.99 17.49
C MET A 187 12.97 3.70 16.88
N LEU A 188 12.52 3.73 15.62
CA LEU A 188 12.03 2.54 14.92
C LEU A 188 13.14 1.51 14.72
N SER A 189 14.36 1.93 14.39
CA SER A 189 15.54 1.07 14.30
C SER A 189 15.83 0.39 15.63
N ASN A 190 15.80 1.14 16.75
CA ASN A 190 16.01 0.60 18.07
C ASN A 190 14.93 -0.41 18.49
N ILE A 191 13.66 -0.13 18.18
CA ILE A 191 12.57 -1.08 18.42
C ILE A 191 12.81 -2.37 17.64
N ARG A 192 13.14 -2.27 16.34
CA ARG A 192 13.42 -3.43 15.50
C ARG A 192 14.62 -4.26 15.95
N SER A 193 15.60 -3.64 16.59
CA SER A 193 16.80 -4.30 17.10
C SER A 193 16.63 -4.82 18.52
N SER A 194 15.46 -4.65 19.16
CA SER A 194 15.21 -5.11 20.52
C SER A 194 14.82 -6.59 20.55
N ASP A 195 15.28 -7.30 21.57
CA ASP A 195 14.93 -8.72 21.79
C ASP A 195 13.43 -8.91 21.89
N SER A 196 12.73 -8.00 22.57
CA SER A 196 11.27 -8.02 22.71
C SER A 196 10.53 -7.98 21.34
N TYR A 197 11.08 -7.27 20.36
CA TYR A 197 10.51 -7.24 19.01
C TYR A 197 10.75 -8.58 18.28
N TYR A 198 11.92 -9.18 18.43
CA TYR A 198 12.22 -10.47 17.83
C TYR A 198 11.34 -11.57 18.42
N ASP A 199 11.20 -11.63 19.75
CA ASP A 199 10.32 -12.56 20.44
C ASP A 199 8.85 -12.41 20.00
N LEU A 200 8.36 -11.19 19.91
CA LEU A 200 7.01 -10.91 19.45
C LEU A 200 6.81 -11.38 18.00
N LYS A 201 7.76 -11.04 17.11
CA LYS A 201 7.72 -11.43 15.70
C LYS A 201 7.71 -12.96 15.54
N GLU A 202 8.58 -13.65 16.28
CA GLU A 202 8.65 -15.11 16.24
C GLU A 202 7.35 -15.75 16.74
N ASN A 203 6.82 -15.27 17.85
CA ASN A 203 5.57 -15.76 18.42
C ASN A 203 4.37 -15.54 17.48
N VAL A 204 4.27 -14.36 16.85
CA VAL A 204 3.22 -14.07 15.85
C VAL A 204 3.39 -14.96 14.64
N THR A 205 4.61 -15.09 14.11
CA THR A 205 4.90 -15.92 12.94
C THR A 205 4.54 -17.39 13.22
N ASN A 206 4.97 -17.92 14.37
CA ASN A 206 4.68 -19.30 14.79
C ASN A 206 3.17 -19.54 15.01
N THR A 207 2.44 -18.53 15.45
CA THR A 207 0.98 -18.59 15.61
C THR A 207 0.29 -18.64 14.26
N LEU A 208 0.71 -17.76 13.33
CA LEU A 208 0.15 -17.70 11.97
C LEU A 208 0.40 -18.98 11.17
N TYR A 209 1.57 -19.62 11.31
CA TYR A 209 1.86 -20.91 10.67
C TYR A 209 1.03 -22.08 11.21
N LYS A 210 0.41 -21.94 12.38
CA LYS A 210 -0.48 -22.96 12.98
C LYS A 210 -1.96 -22.76 12.60
N LEU A 211 -2.27 -21.66 11.97
CA LEU A 211 -3.62 -21.41 11.46
C LEU A 211 -3.82 -22.17 10.14
N PRO A 212 -4.99 -22.81 9.95
CA PRO A 212 -5.30 -23.59 8.74
C PRO A 212 -5.41 -22.71 7.47
#